data_45c00dda26e2c8aa6e4e1427259e79ad
#
_entry.id   45c00dda26e2c8aa6e4e1427259e79ad
#
_cell.length_a   1.000
_cell.length_b   1.000
_cell.length_c   1.000
_cell.angle_alpha   90.00
_cell.angle_beta   90.00
_cell.angle_gamma   90.00
#
_symmetry.space_group_name_H-M   'P 1'
#
loop_
_entity.id
_entity.type
_entity.pdbx_description
1 polymer ?
#
loop_
_entity_poly.entity_id
_entity_poly.type
_entity_poly.pdbx_seq_one_letter_code
_entity_poly.pdbx_strand_id
1 'polypeptide(L)'
;ALGAGPAQANDPGRISAAKGSISALLEWDGAEVGVSNPRLSITRDGTRYDLTIVDICDVGCILVPDEAGGLPGTSMLKVADLDGDGDPEVLVDTFSGGAHCCLTLRVLTWDGTGYAPTDIDYRDVSYRLDDADGDGRPELVGQDPRFAAAFTAFAASAFPPQVLRVDHGKVTDVTRAFPKLVRADAADRLKDLRKARRGDDVRGLLAAYVADEYLLRKGSTGVREIDRQRRKGRVSAGFKALLLKRLKSWHYR
;
A
#
# COMPACT_ATOMS: atom_id res chain seq x y z
N ALA A 1 16.19 -8.77 -34.67
CA ALA A 1 15.07 -8.72 -33.73
C ALA A 1 15.09 -7.32 -33.08
N LEU A 2 14.19 -6.46 -33.51
CA LEU A 2 13.95 -5.14 -32.87
C LEU A 2 13.22 -5.42 -31.57
N GLY A 3 13.88 -5.17 -30.45
CA GLY A 3 13.25 -5.21 -29.14
C GLY A 3 12.14 -4.17 -29.08
N ALA A 4 10.92 -4.58 -28.78
CA ALA A 4 9.85 -3.65 -28.41
C ALA A 4 10.33 -2.89 -27.16
N GLY A 5 10.42 -1.57 -27.27
CA GLY A 5 10.61 -0.71 -26.11
C GLY A 5 9.43 -0.86 -25.13
N PRO A 6 9.58 -0.43 -23.85
CA PRO A 6 8.47 -0.45 -22.91
C PRO A 6 7.30 0.34 -23.51
N ALA A 7 6.12 -0.29 -23.59
CA ALA A 7 4.91 0.39 -24.05
C ALA A 7 4.69 1.64 -23.19
N GLN A 8 4.53 2.80 -23.80
CA GLN A 8 4.17 4.01 -23.09
C GLN A 8 2.72 3.83 -22.59
N ALA A 9 2.42 4.31 -21.39
CA ALA A 9 1.11 4.15 -20.75
C ALA A 9 -0.06 4.74 -21.58
N ASN A 10 0.22 5.43 -22.68
CA ASN A 10 -0.74 6.08 -23.57
C ASN A 10 -1.13 5.24 -24.79
N ASP A 11 -0.45 4.12 -25.04
CA ASP A 11 -0.74 3.24 -26.19
C ASP A 11 -1.76 2.17 -25.78
N PRO A 12 -2.59 1.68 -26.75
CA PRO A 12 -3.43 0.51 -26.53
C PRO A 12 -2.57 -0.68 -26.11
N GLY A 13 -3.05 -1.46 -25.16
CA GLY A 13 -2.26 -2.57 -24.67
C GLY A 13 -3.08 -3.65 -23.98
N ARG A 14 -2.38 -4.69 -23.59
CA ARG A 14 -2.93 -5.79 -22.80
C ARG A 14 -1.85 -6.44 -21.94
N ILE A 15 -2.27 -6.95 -20.79
CA ILE A 15 -1.44 -7.75 -19.89
C ILE A 15 -2.26 -8.93 -19.39
N SER A 16 -1.60 -10.06 -19.15
CA SER A 16 -2.24 -11.24 -18.58
C SER A 16 -1.44 -11.78 -17.41
N ALA A 17 -2.14 -12.36 -16.45
CA ALA A 17 -1.57 -13.07 -15.32
C ALA A 17 -2.38 -14.34 -15.07
N ALA A 18 -1.74 -15.38 -14.51
CA ALA A 18 -2.42 -16.64 -14.22
C ALA A 18 -1.79 -17.35 -13.01
N LYS A 19 -2.63 -18.08 -12.26
CA LYS A 19 -2.21 -19.01 -11.22
C LYS A 19 -3.28 -20.11 -11.08
N GLY A 20 -2.86 -21.38 -11.09
CA GLY A 20 -3.80 -22.51 -11.06
C GLY A 20 -4.75 -22.52 -12.27
N SER A 21 -6.04 -22.64 -11.99
CA SER A 21 -7.11 -22.61 -13.01
C SER A 21 -7.63 -21.20 -13.33
N ILE A 22 -7.07 -20.18 -12.68
CA ILE A 22 -7.46 -18.78 -12.85
C ILE A 22 -6.49 -18.07 -13.78
N SER A 23 -7.03 -17.41 -14.82
CA SER A 23 -6.29 -16.48 -15.66
C SER A 23 -7.05 -15.18 -15.82
N ALA A 24 -6.33 -14.08 -15.79
CA ALA A 24 -6.90 -12.75 -15.97
C ALA A 24 -6.23 -12.06 -17.17
N LEU A 25 -7.02 -11.32 -17.93
CA LEU A 25 -6.60 -10.49 -19.06
C LEU A 25 -7.16 -9.08 -18.84
N LEU A 26 -6.26 -8.11 -18.79
CA LEU A 26 -6.57 -6.69 -18.74
C LEU A 26 -6.17 -6.06 -20.06
N GLU A 27 -7.11 -5.43 -20.74
CA GLU A 27 -6.96 -4.74 -22.01
C GLU A 27 -7.37 -3.27 -21.87
N TRP A 28 -6.77 -2.38 -22.63
CA TRP A 28 -7.11 -0.95 -22.63
C TRP A 28 -6.86 -0.33 -24.01
N ASP A 29 -7.55 0.76 -24.27
CA ASP A 29 -7.30 1.63 -25.41
C ASP A 29 -6.34 2.76 -24.99
N GLY A 30 -5.57 3.32 -25.93
CA GLY A 30 -4.71 4.47 -25.68
C GLY A 30 -5.52 5.74 -25.40
N ALA A 31 -4.92 6.68 -24.65
CA ALA A 31 -5.46 8.00 -24.38
C ALA A 31 -4.33 9.03 -24.33
N GLU A 32 -4.66 10.34 -24.42
CA GLU A 32 -3.64 11.41 -24.29
C GLU A 32 -2.97 11.39 -22.91
N VAL A 33 -3.72 10.99 -21.89
CA VAL A 33 -3.22 10.80 -20.52
C VAL A 33 -3.80 9.51 -19.96
N GLY A 34 -2.94 8.59 -19.53
CA GLY A 34 -3.35 7.32 -18.96
C GLY A 34 -3.89 6.34 -20.01
N VAL A 35 -4.93 5.61 -19.66
CA VAL A 35 -5.58 4.60 -20.51
C VAL A 35 -7.09 4.88 -20.58
N SER A 36 -7.71 4.50 -21.69
CA SER A 36 -9.16 4.56 -21.86
C SER A 36 -9.75 3.16 -22.01
N ASN A 37 -11.03 3.01 -21.67
CA ASN A 37 -11.79 1.78 -21.80
C ASN A 37 -11.08 0.54 -21.23
N PRO A 38 -10.58 0.54 -19.98
CA PRO A 38 -9.99 -0.65 -19.39
C PRO A 38 -11.06 -1.76 -19.27
N ARG A 39 -10.71 -2.95 -19.73
CA ARG A 39 -11.56 -4.14 -19.74
C ARG A 39 -10.82 -5.29 -19.07
N LEU A 40 -11.38 -5.81 -18.01
CA LEU A 40 -10.85 -6.99 -17.32
C LEU A 40 -11.71 -8.19 -17.61
N SER A 41 -11.10 -9.27 -18.03
CA SER A 41 -11.76 -10.57 -18.10
C SER A 41 -10.99 -11.59 -17.27
N ILE A 42 -11.72 -12.38 -16.50
CA ILE A 42 -11.16 -13.49 -15.71
C ILE A 42 -11.74 -14.78 -16.26
N THR A 43 -10.86 -15.75 -16.52
CA THR A 43 -11.28 -17.11 -16.89
C THR A 43 -11.01 -18.02 -15.70
N ARG A 44 -12.06 -18.68 -15.21
CA ARG A 44 -12.05 -19.62 -14.11
C ARG A 44 -12.60 -20.96 -14.60
N ASP A 45 -11.82 -22.02 -14.56
CA ASP A 45 -12.23 -23.37 -15.00
C ASP A 45 -12.87 -23.37 -16.40
N GLY A 46 -12.33 -22.54 -17.31
CA GLY A 46 -12.83 -22.38 -18.68
C GLY A 46 -14.05 -21.45 -18.85
N THR A 47 -14.62 -20.94 -17.76
CA THR A 47 -15.72 -19.96 -17.81
C THR A 47 -15.15 -18.55 -17.72
N ARG A 48 -15.60 -17.66 -18.62
CA ARG A 48 -15.16 -16.25 -18.68
C ARG A 48 -16.13 -15.34 -17.93
N TYR A 49 -15.57 -14.43 -17.15
CA TYR A 49 -16.24 -13.35 -16.41
C TYR A 49 -15.68 -12.01 -16.87
N ASP A 50 -16.52 -11.16 -17.46
CA ASP A 50 -16.12 -9.81 -17.87
C ASP A 50 -16.51 -8.82 -16.77
N LEU A 51 -15.55 -8.01 -16.32
CA LEU A 51 -15.67 -7.15 -15.15
C LEU A 51 -15.39 -5.69 -15.50
N THR A 52 -16.14 -4.80 -14.89
CA THR A 52 -15.92 -3.36 -14.98
C THR A 52 -14.94 -2.93 -13.90
N ILE A 53 -13.87 -2.22 -14.30
CA ILE A 53 -12.90 -1.65 -13.37
C ILE A 53 -12.87 -0.11 -13.43
N VAL A 54 -13.75 0.50 -14.20
CA VAL A 54 -13.81 1.95 -14.47
C VAL A 54 -14.27 2.73 -13.23
N ASP A 55 -15.01 2.09 -12.35
CA ASP A 55 -15.55 2.68 -11.11
C ASP A 55 -14.50 2.97 -10.03
N ILE A 56 -13.27 2.47 -10.18
CA ILE A 56 -12.14 2.83 -9.29
C ILE A 56 -11.62 4.23 -9.59
N CYS A 57 -11.96 4.80 -10.75
CA CYS A 57 -11.34 6.00 -11.26
C CYS A 57 -12.38 6.95 -11.83
N ASP A 58 -12.73 8.00 -11.11
CA ASP A 58 -13.69 9.02 -11.53
C ASP A 58 -13.22 9.83 -12.76
N VAL A 59 -11.92 9.92 -13.03
CA VAL A 59 -11.36 10.74 -14.12
C VAL A 59 -10.09 10.08 -14.67
N GLY A 60 -10.25 9.11 -15.56
CA GLY A 60 -9.13 8.50 -16.26
C GLY A 60 -8.18 7.73 -15.35
N CYS A 61 -8.24 6.41 -15.38
CA CYS A 61 -7.27 5.57 -14.69
C CYS A 61 -5.94 5.57 -15.41
N ILE A 62 -4.88 5.70 -14.66
CA ILE A 62 -3.58 5.21 -15.07
C ILE A 62 -3.46 3.81 -14.48
N LEU A 63 -3.45 2.80 -15.34
CA LEU A 63 -3.00 1.47 -14.94
C LEU A 63 -1.50 1.59 -14.64
N VAL A 64 -1.05 1.04 -13.52
CA VAL A 64 0.35 1.14 -13.10
C VAL A 64 1.16 0.05 -13.81
N PRO A 65 1.94 0.38 -14.87
CA PRO A 65 2.81 -0.60 -15.51
C PRO A 65 3.82 -1.15 -14.51
N ASP A 66 4.21 -2.41 -14.70
CA ASP A 66 5.28 -3.01 -13.93
C ASP A 66 6.50 -2.09 -13.94
N GLU A 67 6.97 -1.69 -12.74
CA GLU A 67 8.13 -0.81 -12.53
C GLU A 67 8.04 0.60 -13.14
N ALA A 68 6.94 1.02 -13.73
CA ALA A 68 6.76 2.38 -14.21
C ALA A 68 6.38 3.32 -13.08
N GLY A 69 7.03 4.46 -13.02
CA GLY A 69 6.70 5.52 -12.06
C GLY A 69 7.32 5.41 -10.67
N GLY A 70 8.26 4.48 -10.45
CA GLY A 70 9.05 4.46 -9.22
C GLY A 70 8.33 3.92 -7.98
N LEU A 71 7.23 3.19 -8.16
CA LEU A 71 6.53 2.49 -7.07
C LEU A 71 6.93 1.01 -7.07
N PRO A 72 7.96 0.61 -6.29
CA PRO A 72 8.44 -0.77 -6.27
C PRO A 72 7.34 -1.75 -5.84
N GLY A 73 7.20 -2.85 -6.57
CA GLY A 73 6.29 -3.95 -6.22
C GLY A 73 4.86 -3.79 -6.72
N THR A 74 4.51 -2.67 -7.38
CA THR A 74 3.23 -2.55 -8.08
C THR A 74 3.29 -3.25 -9.43
N SER A 75 2.18 -3.84 -9.83
CA SER A 75 1.97 -4.45 -11.16
C SER A 75 0.53 -4.25 -11.54
N MET A 76 0.26 -3.84 -12.78
CA MET A 76 -1.10 -3.62 -13.26
C MET A 76 -2.04 -4.77 -12.93
N LEU A 77 -1.56 -6.01 -13.05
CA LEU A 77 -2.36 -7.21 -12.90
C LEU A 77 -1.53 -8.33 -12.26
N LYS A 78 -2.07 -8.94 -11.23
CA LYS A 78 -1.51 -10.14 -10.59
C LYS A 78 -2.62 -11.16 -10.34
N VAL A 79 -2.23 -12.43 -10.24
CA VAL A 79 -3.09 -13.52 -9.74
C VAL A 79 -2.34 -14.20 -8.62
N ALA A 80 -2.87 -14.16 -7.41
CA ALA A 80 -2.22 -14.69 -6.20
C ALA A 80 -3.25 -15.30 -5.26
N ASP A 81 -2.93 -16.42 -4.67
CA ASP A 81 -3.70 -17.03 -3.59
C ASP A 81 -3.29 -16.34 -2.29
N LEU A 82 -4.13 -15.42 -1.80
CA LEU A 82 -3.82 -14.55 -0.66
C LEU A 82 -4.21 -15.17 0.68
N ASP A 83 -5.17 -16.08 0.68
CA ASP A 83 -5.67 -16.71 1.92
C ASP A 83 -5.31 -18.20 2.04
N GLY A 84 -4.70 -18.77 0.98
CA GLY A 84 -4.19 -20.13 0.99
C GLY A 84 -5.27 -21.19 0.84
N ASP A 85 -6.45 -20.83 0.33
CA ASP A 85 -7.55 -21.77 0.11
C ASP A 85 -7.45 -22.52 -1.23
N GLY A 86 -6.48 -22.15 -2.07
CA GLY A 86 -6.24 -22.73 -3.40
C GLY A 86 -7.06 -22.08 -4.51
N ASP A 87 -7.82 -21.03 -4.21
CA ASP A 87 -8.62 -20.25 -5.15
C ASP A 87 -8.06 -18.81 -5.29
N PRO A 88 -7.15 -18.59 -6.24
CA PRO A 88 -6.41 -17.32 -6.31
C PRO A 88 -7.28 -16.10 -6.59
N GLU A 89 -6.99 -14.99 -5.92
CA GLU A 89 -7.51 -13.67 -6.18
C GLU A 89 -6.88 -13.04 -7.41
N VAL A 90 -7.62 -12.14 -8.05
CA VAL A 90 -7.12 -11.26 -9.11
C VAL A 90 -6.93 -9.85 -8.54
N LEU A 91 -5.72 -9.32 -8.70
CA LEU A 91 -5.31 -8.03 -8.18
C LEU A 91 -5.07 -7.05 -9.32
N VAL A 92 -5.67 -5.86 -9.20
CA VAL A 92 -5.50 -4.78 -10.19
C VAL A 92 -5.04 -3.51 -9.47
N ASP A 93 -3.86 -2.99 -9.87
CA ASP A 93 -3.35 -1.73 -9.37
C ASP A 93 -3.74 -0.58 -10.29
N THR A 94 -4.34 0.46 -9.73
CA THR A 94 -4.71 1.68 -10.42
C THR A 94 -4.12 2.91 -9.74
N PHE A 95 -3.84 3.94 -10.52
CA PHE A 95 -3.31 5.22 -10.03
C PHE A 95 -4.11 6.37 -10.63
N SER A 96 -4.53 7.33 -9.81
CA SER A 96 -5.37 8.46 -10.25
C SER A 96 -4.61 9.59 -10.97
N GLY A 97 -3.27 9.51 -11.09
CA GLY A 97 -2.46 10.54 -11.78
C GLY A 97 -2.19 11.80 -10.97
N GLY A 98 -2.60 11.87 -9.71
CA GLY A 98 -2.37 13.03 -8.85
C GLY A 98 -0.92 13.09 -8.31
N ALA A 99 -0.41 14.30 -8.04
CA ALA A 99 0.94 14.50 -7.50
C ALA A 99 1.14 13.90 -6.09
N HIS A 100 0.06 13.66 -5.36
CA HIS A 100 0.02 13.13 -3.98
C HIS A 100 -1.21 12.24 -3.77
N CYS A 101 -1.56 11.39 -4.74
CA CYS A 101 -2.72 10.50 -4.70
C CYS A 101 -2.84 9.74 -6.04
N CYS A 102 -3.40 8.67 -6.13
CA CYS A 102 -3.85 7.64 -5.22
C CYS A 102 -3.57 6.31 -5.89
N LEU A 103 -2.71 5.52 -5.27
CA LEU A 103 -2.60 4.11 -5.62
C LEU A 103 -3.76 3.39 -4.95
N THR A 104 -4.59 2.70 -5.72
CA THR A 104 -5.64 1.82 -5.22
C THR A 104 -5.39 0.41 -5.73
N LEU A 105 -5.32 -0.55 -4.82
CA LEU A 105 -5.35 -1.96 -5.15
C LEU A 105 -6.78 -2.46 -5.07
N ARG A 106 -7.32 -2.98 -6.17
CA ARG A 106 -8.55 -3.79 -6.18
C ARG A 106 -8.20 -5.26 -6.10
N VAL A 107 -8.71 -5.94 -5.09
CA VAL A 107 -8.66 -7.39 -4.94
C VAL A 107 -10.02 -7.95 -5.34
N LEU A 108 -10.03 -8.88 -6.27
CA LEU A 108 -11.22 -9.56 -6.76
C LEU A 108 -11.21 -11.00 -6.25
N THR A 109 -12.10 -11.29 -5.31
CA THR A 109 -12.22 -12.60 -4.65
C THR A 109 -13.46 -13.31 -5.16
N TRP A 110 -13.39 -14.61 -5.41
CA TRP A 110 -14.53 -15.43 -5.80
C TRP A 110 -15.46 -15.66 -4.61
N ASP A 111 -16.76 -15.34 -4.77
CA ASP A 111 -17.76 -15.49 -3.71
C ASP A 111 -18.66 -16.75 -3.86
N GLY A 112 -18.35 -17.61 -4.84
CA GLY A 112 -19.15 -18.77 -5.23
C GLY A 112 -20.06 -18.54 -6.44
N THR A 113 -20.30 -17.29 -6.82
CA THR A 113 -21.17 -16.91 -7.94
C THR A 113 -20.53 -15.93 -8.91
N GLY A 114 -19.57 -15.12 -8.42
CA GLY A 114 -18.89 -14.11 -9.18
C GLY A 114 -17.67 -13.57 -8.43
N TYR A 115 -17.05 -12.53 -8.99
CA TYR A 115 -15.90 -11.86 -8.38
C TYR A 115 -16.37 -10.61 -7.62
N ALA A 116 -16.20 -10.63 -6.30
CA ALA A 116 -16.51 -9.52 -5.41
C ALA A 116 -15.27 -8.62 -5.24
N PRO A 117 -15.38 -7.28 -5.45
CA PRO A 117 -14.27 -6.36 -5.29
C PRO A 117 -14.05 -5.94 -3.85
N THR A 118 -12.78 -5.80 -3.46
CA THR A 118 -12.35 -5.13 -2.24
C THR A 118 -11.25 -4.14 -2.58
N ASP A 119 -11.46 -2.85 -2.31
CA ASP A 119 -10.51 -1.80 -2.62
C ASP A 119 -9.67 -1.41 -1.40
N ILE A 120 -8.36 -1.28 -1.61
CA ILE A 120 -7.38 -0.86 -0.61
C ILE A 120 -6.73 0.43 -1.10
N ASP A 121 -6.98 1.54 -0.40
CA ASP A 121 -6.45 2.86 -0.73
C ASP A 121 -5.05 3.02 -0.12
N TYR A 122 -4.02 2.88 -0.95
CA TYR A 122 -2.62 3.09 -0.56
C TYR A 122 -2.17 4.55 -0.71
N ARG A 123 -2.95 5.41 -1.37
CA ARG A 123 -2.60 6.82 -1.62
C ARG A 123 -1.22 6.97 -2.25
N ASP A 124 -0.28 7.55 -1.48
CA ASP A 124 1.09 7.89 -1.91
C ASP A 124 2.13 6.84 -1.52
N VAL A 125 1.71 5.73 -0.95
CA VAL A 125 2.62 4.65 -0.55
C VAL A 125 2.42 3.42 -1.43
N SER A 126 3.42 2.56 -1.50
CA SER A 126 3.35 1.29 -2.21
C SER A 126 3.26 0.11 -1.25
N TYR A 127 2.98 -1.04 -1.82
CA TYR A 127 3.02 -2.33 -1.14
C TYR A 127 3.78 -3.35 -2.01
N ARG A 128 4.13 -4.47 -1.42
CA ARG A 128 4.57 -5.67 -2.14
C ARG A 128 3.83 -6.89 -1.61
N LEU A 129 3.68 -7.90 -2.44
CA LEU A 129 3.28 -9.22 -1.99
C LEU A 129 4.52 -9.95 -1.46
N ASP A 130 4.45 -10.43 -0.23
CA ASP A 130 5.56 -11.09 0.45
C ASP A 130 5.01 -12.06 1.49
N ASP A 131 5.42 -13.32 1.44
CA ASP A 131 5.14 -14.30 2.49
C ASP A 131 6.10 -14.01 3.66
N ALA A 132 5.76 -12.98 4.45
CA ALA A 132 6.66 -12.36 5.41
C ALA A 132 6.83 -13.18 6.70
N ASP A 133 5.97 -14.17 6.96
CA ASP A 133 6.10 -15.10 8.09
C ASP A 133 6.40 -16.54 7.67
N GLY A 134 6.37 -16.86 6.37
CA GLY A 134 6.72 -18.16 5.81
C GLY A 134 5.60 -19.19 5.94
N ASP A 135 4.35 -18.75 6.05
CA ASP A 135 3.18 -19.65 6.16
C ASP A 135 2.61 -20.09 4.79
N GLY A 136 3.16 -19.59 3.69
CA GLY A 136 2.76 -19.88 2.31
C GLY A 136 1.68 -18.96 1.78
N ARG A 137 1.17 -18.01 2.56
CA ARG A 137 0.16 -17.02 2.18
C ARG A 137 0.81 -15.63 2.12
N PRO A 138 0.84 -14.98 0.95
CA PRO A 138 1.50 -13.69 0.85
C PRO A 138 0.67 -12.58 1.53
N GLU A 139 1.34 -11.78 2.34
CA GLU A 139 0.79 -10.54 2.85
C GLU A 139 1.00 -9.38 1.87
N LEU A 140 0.14 -8.36 2.00
CA LEU A 140 0.34 -7.04 1.42
C LEU A 140 1.22 -6.24 2.40
N VAL A 141 2.53 -6.23 2.16
CA VAL A 141 3.52 -5.56 3.02
C VAL A 141 3.81 -4.18 2.46
N GLY A 142 3.39 -3.14 3.17
CA GLY A 142 3.52 -1.76 2.75
C GLY A 142 3.74 -0.81 3.92
N GLN A 143 3.21 0.39 3.78
CA GLN A 143 3.31 1.47 4.76
C GLN A 143 1.91 2.05 5.02
N ASP A 144 1.68 2.63 6.20
CA ASP A 144 0.39 3.23 6.56
C ASP A 144 0.23 4.62 5.91
N PRO A 145 -0.65 4.74 4.90
CA PRO A 145 -0.84 5.99 4.16
C PRO A 145 -1.45 7.12 5.00
N ARG A 146 -2.05 6.83 6.16
CA ARG A 146 -2.65 7.84 7.05
C ARG A 146 -1.64 8.84 7.60
N PHE A 147 -0.34 8.53 7.52
CA PHE A 147 0.74 9.40 7.97
C PHE A 147 1.12 10.48 6.95
N ALA A 148 0.66 10.38 5.70
CA ALA A 148 0.88 11.40 4.67
C ALA A 148 0.37 12.77 5.12
N ALA A 149 1.26 13.76 5.20
CA ALA A 149 0.97 15.13 5.64
C ALA A 149 0.20 15.26 6.98
N ALA A 150 0.16 14.20 7.79
CA ALA A 150 -0.67 14.18 9.01
C ALA A 150 -0.08 15.00 10.16
N PHE A 151 1.23 15.11 10.22
CA PHE A 151 1.97 15.74 11.33
C PHE A 151 2.94 16.82 10.87
N THR A 152 3.25 16.85 9.59
CA THR A 152 4.21 17.76 8.95
C THR A 152 3.88 17.88 7.46
N ALA A 153 4.66 18.67 6.69
CA ALA A 153 4.53 18.69 5.23
C ALA A 153 4.79 17.27 4.65
N PHE A 154 4.18 16.98 3.50
CA PHE A 154 4.28 15.66 2.87
C PHE A 154 5.73 15.20 2.71
N ALA A 155 6.62 16.04 2.20
CA ALA A 155 8.03 15.72 1.99
C ALA A 155 8.83 15.37 3.26
N ALA A 156 8.32 15.74 4.45
CA ALA A 156 8.90 15.41 5.74
C ALA A 156 8.10 14.31 6.48
N SER A 157 7.08 13.77 5.84
CA SER A 157 6.32 12.63 6.39
C SER A 157 7.18 11.38 6.43
N ALA A 158 6.92 10.54 7.41
CA ALA A 158 7.47 9.20 7.52
C ALA A 158 6.33 8.23 7.85
N PHE A 159 6.39 7.06 7.27
CA PHE A 159 5.28 6.12 7.25
C PHE A 159 5.69 4.84 8.00
N PRO A 160 5.04 4.49 9.10
CA PRO A 160 5.30 3.21 9.77
C PRO A 160 4.89 2.05 8.85
N PRO A 161 5.44 0.85 9.04
CA PRO A 161 5.04 -0.32 8.28
C PRO A 161 3.57 -0.65 8.52
N GLN A 162 2.93 -1.19 7.50
CA GLN A 162 1.61 -1.79 7.55
C GLN A 162 1.64 -3.13 6.81
N VAL A 163 1.12 -4.16 7.45
CA VAL A 163 0.97 -5.50 6.89
C VAL A 163 -0.50 -5.85 6.90
N LEU A 164 -1.07 -6.09 5.71
CA LEU A 164 -2.46 -6.45 5.56
C LEU A 164 -2.56 -7.89 5.07
N ARG A 165 -3.52 -8.64 5.60
CA ARG A 165 -3.97 -9.92 5.07
C ARG A 165 -5.34 -9.76 4.43
N VAL A 166 -5.52 -10.46 3.33
CA VAL A 166 -6.82 -10.65 2.71
C VAL A 166 -7.25 -12.10 2.99
N ASP A 167 -8.47 -12.27 3.46
CA ASP A 167 -9.04 -13.56 3.79
C ASP A 167 -10.51 -13.56 3.33
N HIS A 168 -10.82 -14.29 2.26
CA HIS A 168 -12.14 -14.29 1.62
C HIS A 168 -12.68 -12.87 1.35
N GLY A 169 -11.84 -12.03 0.75
CA GLY A 169 -12.14 -10.63 0.44
C GLY A 169 -12.14 -9.68 1.64
N LYS A 170 -11.91 -10.16 2.86
CA LYS A 170 -11.83 -9.33 4.06
C LYS A 170 -10.39 -8.91 4.32
N VAL A 171 -10.14 -7.60 4.35
CA VAL A 171 -8.83 -7.01 4.69
C VAL A 171 -8.70 -6.85 6.20
N THR A 172 -7.59 -7.31 6.75
CA THR A 172 -7.25 -7.19 8.18
C THR A 172 -5.82 -6.69 8.36
N ASP A 173 -5.63 -5.66 9.19
CA ASP A 173 -4.30 -5.19 9.59
C ASP A 173 -3.70 -6.16 10.61
N VAL A 174 -2.65 -6.86 10.20
CA VAL A 174 -1.93 -7.85 11.00
C VAL A 174 -0.51 -7.39 11.37
N THR A 175 -0.19 -6.12 11.22
CA THR A 175 1.15 -5.54 11.45
C THR A 175 1.77 -5.95 12.78
N ARG A 176 0.95 -6.08 13.82
CA ARG A 176 1.41 -6.51 15.16
C ARG A 176 1.93 -7.93 15.22
N ALA A 177 1.56 -8.79 14.26
CA ALA A 177 2.09 -10.14 14.13
C ALA A 177 3.52 -10.18 13.56
N PHE A 178 3.99 -9.05 13.01
CA PHE A 178 5.31 -8.91 12.37
C PHE A 178 6.30 -8.05 13.20
N PRO A 179 6.58 -8.41 14.46
CA PRO A 179 7.38 -7.56 15.35
C PRO A 179 8.86 -7.42 14.93
N LYS A 180 9.38 -8.30 14.07
CA LYS A 180 10.74 -8.16 13.50
C LYS A 180 10.80 -6.99 12.52
N LEU A 181 9.82 -6.90 11.60
CA LEU A 181 9.67 -5.82 10.64
C LEU A 181 9.53 -4.48 11.37
N VAL A 182 8.59 -4.39 12.32
CA VAL A 182 8.34 -3.17 13.09
C VAL A 182 9.56 -2.74 13.92
N ARG A 183 10.32 -3.69 14.50
CA ARG A 183 11.56 -3.37 15.22
C ARG A 183 12.66 -2.80 14.33
N ALA A 184 12.78 -3.32 13.11
CA ALA A 184 13.75 -2.81 12.14
C ALA A 184 13.42 -1.36 11.76
N ASP A 185 12.17 -1.07 11.42
CA ASP A 185 11.73 0.29 11.10
C ASP A 185 11.92 1.24 12.29
N ALA A 186 11.48 0.86 13.49
CA ALA A 186 11.69 1.66 14.72
C ALA A 186 13.16 1.99 14.96
N ALA A 187 14.07 1.03 14.72
CA ALA A 187 15.51 1.24 14.90
C ALA A 187 16.06 2.25 13.88
N ASP A 188 15.65 2.17 12.62
CA ASP A 188 16.06 3.10 11.56
C ASP A 188 15.50 4.51 11.82
N ARG A 189 14.21 4.64 12.19
CA ARG A 189 13.63 5.93 12.58
C ARG A 189 14.36 6.58 13.76
N LEU A 190 14.69 5.77 14.78
CA LEU A 190 15.43 6.29 15.94
C LEU A 190 16.85 6.73 15.56
N LYS A 191 17.52 6.00 14.66
CA LYS A 191 18.83 6.37 14.11
C LYS A 191 18.76 7.71 13.38
N ASP A 192 17.72 7.93 12.56
CA ASP A 192 17.56 9.17 11.81
C ASP A 192 17.16 10.34 12.72
N LEU A 193 16.32 10.12 13.73
CA LEU A 193 16.05 11.12 14.78
C LEU A 193 17.32 11.56 15.54
N ARG A 194 18.29 10.65 15.71
CA ARG A 194 19.58 10.95 16.36
C ARG A 194 20.49 11.78 15.46
N LYS A 195 20.47 11.54 14.14
CA LYS A 195 21.25 12.28 13.15
C LYS A 195 20.67 13.67 12.83
N ALA A 196 19.38 13.88 13.10
CA ALA A 196 18.69 15.13 12.78
C ALA A 196 19.37 16.32 13.44
N ARG A 197 19.60 17.38 12.66
CA ARG A 197 20.25 18.62 13.07
C ARG A 197 19.27 19.58 13.74
N ARG A 198 19.80 20.65 14.34
CA ARG A 198 18.97 21.74 14.85
C ARG A 198 18.29 22.44 13.67
N GLY A 199 16.95 22.54 13.70
CA GLY A 199 16.15 23.13 12.63
C GLY A 199 15.47 22.10 11.71
N ASP A 200 15.92 20.85 11.70
CA ASP A 200 15.25 19.81 10.93
C ASP A 200 13.86 19.53 11.49
N ASP A 201 12.90 19.36 10.59
CA ASP A 201 11.55 18.93 10.96
C ASP A 201 11.52 17.42 11.26
N VAL A 202 11.47 17.08 12.53
CA VAL A 202 11.49 15.68 12.99
C VAL A 202 10.09 15.12 13.27
N ARG A 203 9.03 15.88 12.99
CA ARG A 203 7.66 15.49 13.38
C ARG A 203 7.19 14.23 12.69
N GLY A 204 7.47 14.07 11.40
CA GLY A 204 7.15 12.84 10.65
C GLY A 204 7.90 11.63 11.21
N LEU A 205 9.23 11.71 11.30
CA LEU A 205 10.08 10.64 11.85
C LEU A 205 9.65 10.25 13.27
N LEU A 206 9.38 11.24 14.11
CA LEU A 206 8.97 11.00 15.49
C LEU A 206 7.59 10.35 15.55
N ALA A 207 6.66 10.75 14.68
CA ALA A 207 5.32 10.16 14.62
C ALA A 207 5.36 8.69 14.23
N ALA A 208 6.12 8.34 13.18
CA ALA A 208 6.31 6.96 12.74
C ALA A 208 6.99 6.11 13.83
N TYR A 209 8.09 6.59 14.42
CA TYR A 209 8.76 5.90 15.51
C TYR A 209 7.83 5.60 16.70
N VAL A 210 7.00 6.57 17.09
CA VAL A 210 6.05 6.39 18.20
C VAL A 210 4.96 5.38 17.84
N ALA A 211 4.51 5.37 16.60
CA ALA A 211 3.57 4.37 16.09
C ALA A 211 4.17 2.96 16.20
N ASP A 212 5.40 2.77 15.77
CA ASP A 212 6.12 1.49 15.86
C ASP A 212 6.24 1.01 17.31
N GLU A 213 6.60 1.91 18.22
CA GLU A 213 6.68 1.57 19.65
C GLU A 213 5.32 1.13 20.22
N TYR A 214 4.19 1.70 19.74
CA TYR A 214 2.86 1.23 20.11
C TYR A 214 2.54 -0.13 19.47
N LEU A 215 2.91 -0.37 18.21
CA LEU A 215 2.79 -1.68 17.57
C LEU A 215 3.55 -2.76 18.36
N LEU A 216 4.74 -2.42 18.85
CA LEU A 216 5.58 -3.29 19.69
C LEU A 216 5.12 -3.41 21.16
N ARG A 217 3.98 -2.81 21.52
CA ARG A 217 3.48 -2.72 22.92
C ARG A 217 4.44 -2.00 23.87
N LYS A 218 5.30 -1.11 23.33
CA LYS A 218 6.28 -0.30 24.06
C LYS A 218 5.93 1.19 24.01
N GLY A 219 4.66 1.57 23.97
CA GLY A 219 4.22 2.96 23.79
C GLY A 219 4.80 3.94 24.80
N SER A 220 5.13 3.50 26.03
CA SER A 220 5.83 4.33 27.01
C SER A 220 7.22 4.77 26.54
N THR A 221 7.92 3.95 25.76
CA THR A 221 9.22 4.29 25.14
C THR A 221 9.03 5.38 24.09
N GLY A 222 8.04 5.26 23.22
CA GLY A 222 7.69 6.29 22.26
C GLY A 222 7.34 7.62 22.94
N VAL A 223 6.52 7.59 23.99
CA VAL A 223 6.16 8.80 24.75
C VAL A 223 7.39 9.46 25.38
N ARG A 224 8.31 8.69 25.96
CA ARG A 224 9.60 9.25 26.48
C ARG A 224 10.42 9.94 25.39
N GLU A 225 10.44 9.39 24.18
CA GLU A 225 11.14 10.04 23.07
C GLU A 225 10.45 11.36 22.65
N ILE A 226 9.12 11.42 22.61
CA ILE A 226 8.41 12.69 22.40
C ILE A 226 8.86 13.72 23.43
N ASP A 227 8.88 13.38 24.72
CA ASP A 227 9.27 14.30 25.80
C ASP A 227 10.75 14.72 25.69
N ARG A 228 11.61 13.83 25.23
CA ARG A 228 13.00 14.14 24.92
C ARG A 228 13.11 15.18 23.80
N GLN A 229 12.38 15.00 22.68
CA GLN A 229 12.39 15.94 21.56
C GLN A 229 11.77 17.30 21.96
N ARG A 230 10.77 17.29 22.86
CA ARG A 230 10.19 18.51 23.41
C ARG A 230 11.22 19.29 24.25
N ARG A 231 11.97 18.62 25.13
CA ARG A 231 13.06 19.27 25.91
C ARG A 231 14.14 19.87 25.00
N LYS A 232 14.35 19.31 23.81
CA LYS A 232 15.25 19.87 22.80
C LYS A 232 14.63 21.02 21.98
N GLY A 233 13.38 21.39 22.25
CA GLY A 233 12.66 22.42 21.51
C GLY A 233 12.27 22.04 20.07
N ARG A 234 12.31 20.75 19.70
CA ARG A 234 12.03 20.28 18.33
C ARG A 234 10.56 20.06 18.05
N VAL A 235 9.76 19.77 19.07
CA VAL A 235 8.31 19.59 18.97
C VAL A 235 7.59 20.24 20.15
N SER A 236 6.35 20.70 19.94
CA SER A 236 5.52 21.39 20.93
C SER A 236 4.69 20.41 21.80
N ALA A 237 4.06 20.93 22.86
CA ALA A 237 3.06 20.20 23.62
C ALA A 237 1.84 19.86 22.76
N GLY A 238 1.41 20.79 21.89
CA GLY A 238 0.30 20.58 20.97
C GLY A 238 0.56 19.42 20.00
N PHE A 239 1.79 19.28 19.49
CA PHE A 239 2.19 18.13 18.66
C PHE A 239 2.01 16.81 19.43
N LYS A 240 2.48 16.73 20.68
CA LYS A 240 2.29 15.51 21.51
C LYS A 240 0.82 15.14 21.64
N ALA A 241 -0.04 16.12 21.96
CA ALA A 241 -1.47 15.89 22.13
C ALA A 241 -2.12 15.40 20.81
N LEU A 242 -1.80 16.06 19.67
CA LEU A 242 -2.29 15.68 18.35
C LEU A 242 -1.87 14.24 17.98
N LEU A 243 -0.58 13.93 18.13
CA LEU A 243 -0.03 12.61 17.79
C LEU A 243 -0.72 11.52 18.60
N LEU A 244 -0.79 11.65 19.92
CA LEU A 244 -1.40 10.63 20.77
C LEU A 244 -2.91 10.46 20.52
N LYS A 245 -3.62 11.55 20.18
CA LYS A 245 -5.03 11.51 19.78
C LYS A 245 -5.20 10.72 18.48
N ARG A 246 -4.40 11.02 17.44
CA ARG A 246 -4.48 10.32 16.14
C ARG A 246 -4.10 8.86 16.27
N LEU A 247 -3.01 8.52 16.97
CA LEU A 247 -2.62 7.13 17.18
C LEU A 247 -3.71 6.32 17.92
N LYS A 248 -4.47 6.94 18.81
CA LYS A 248 -5.64 6.31 19.44
C LYS A 248 -6.75 6.07 18.41
N SER A 249 -7.12 7.08 17.61
CA SER A 249 -8.17 6.94 16.59
C SER A 249 -7.81 5.98 15.46
N TRP A 250 -6.53 5.75 15.23
CA TRP A 250 -6.01 4.82 14.23
C TRP A 250 -5.70 3.41 14.79
N HIS A 251 -6.08 3.13 16.03
CA HIS A 251 -5.91 1.85 16.72
C HIS A 251 -4.46 1.39 16.96
N TYR A 252 -3.50 2.32 16.95
CA TYR A 252 -2.13 2.04 17.38
C TYR A 252 -2.02 1.90 18.90
N ARG A 253 -2.91 2.58 19.64
CA ARG A 253 -2.85 2.73 21.08
C ARG A 253 -4.07 2.10 21.75
#